data_9038bdfc3ceea49b3c5cdaaa6aca92ad
#
_entry.id   9038bdfc3ceea49b3c5cdaaa6aca92ad
#
_cell.length_a   1.000
_cell.length_b   1.000
_cell.length_c   1.000
_cell.angle_alpha   90.00
_cell.angle_beta   90.00
_cell.angle_gamma   90.00
#
_symmetry.space_group_name_H-M   'P 1'
#
loop_
_entity.id
_entity.type
_entity.pdbx_description
1 polymer ?
#
loop_
_entity_poly.entity_id
_entity_poly.type
_entity_poly.pdbx_seq_one_letter_code
_entity_poly.pdbx_strand_id
1 'polypeptide(L)'
;MRGEPIEAVKVGLADMISSLRLDPYALDTAHISIITYDRTVRQVLPLTDLEQLQLPDIDCPESGPTFLGAALQLLCDLYDQEVRTGSSEQKGDWMPLLFVLTDGKPSDLLVYDQAVEAIKQRPFSNIVACAAGPKAQTAPLKKLTDHVFTLDTMDRATFKRFFQWVTINVQQGGRTIGVSEDTALPPAPGEINIVL
;
A
#
# COMPACT_ATOMS: atom_id res chain seq x y z
N MET A 1 -6.86 12.68 -5.41
CA MET A 1 -5.63 13.49 -5.24
C MET A 1 -5.25 14.12 -6.58
N ARG A 2 -5.47 15.41 -6.83
CA ARG A 2 -5.19 16.06 -8.12
C ARG A 2 -4.21 17.21 -7.92
N GLY A 3 -3.39 17.53 -8.93
CA GLY A 3 -2.40 18.60 -8.87
C GLY A 3 -1.19 18.23 -8.01
N GLU A 4 -0.76 19.13 -7.12
CA GLU A 4 0.41 18.92 -6.28
C GLU A 4 0.41 17.59 -5.48
N PRO A 5 -0.70 17.15 -4.87
CA PRO A 5 -0.72 15.89 -4.12
C PRO A 5 -0.34 14.65 -4.94
N ILE A 6 -0.87 14.49 -6.16
CA ILE A 6 -0.54 13.31 -6.97
C ILE A 6 0.92 13.36 -7.46
N GLU A 7 1.42 14.56 -7.79
CA GLU A 7 2.83 14.72 -8.16
C GLU A 7 3.76 14.42 -6.96
N ALA A 8 3.35 14.79 -5.75
CA ALA A 8 4.08 14.45 -4.55
C ALA A 8 4.11 12.92 -4.28
N VAL A 9 3.01 12.22 -4.56
CA VAL A 9 2.95 10.75 -4.50
C VAL A 9 3.87 10.12 -5.54
N LYS A 10 3.85 10.58 -6.79
CA LYS A 10 4.73 10.07 -7.86
C LYS A 10 6.20 10.22 -7.50
N VAL A 11 6.59 11.40 -7.00
CA VAL A 11 7.96 11.65 -6.56
C VAL A 11 8.33 10.77 -5.38
N GLY A 12 7.45 10.63 -4.39
CA GLY A 12 7.68 9.76 -3.23
C GLY A 12 7.84 8.29 -3.61
N LEU A 13 7.03 7.78 -4.53
CA LEU A 13 7.17 6.43 -5.09
C LEU A 13 8.52 6.25 -5.81
N ALA A 14 8.93 7.21 -6.64
CA ALA A 14 10.20 7.15 -7.35
C ALA A 14 11.39 7.17 -6.39
N ASP A 15 11.34 8.01 -5.35
CA ASP A 15 12.38 8.08 -4.30
C ASP A 15 12.43 6.76 -3.51
N MET A 16 11.28 6.17 -3.17
CA MET A 16 11.17 4.88 -2.49
C MET A 16 11.82 3.76 -3.31
N ILE A 17 11.44 3.62 -4.58
CA ILE A 17 11.99 2.61 -5.49
C ILE A 17 13.51 2.79 -5.63
N SER A 18 13.98 4.02 -5.80
CA SER A 18 15.40 4.32 -5.91
C SER A 18 16.17 3.94 -4.64
N SER A 19 15.57 4.21 -3.47
CA SER A 19 16.16 3.86 -2.17
C SER A 19 16.20 2.35 -1.93
N LEU A 20 15.12 1.63 -2.30
CA LEU A 20 15.07 0.17 -2.19
C LEU A 20 16.12 -0.51 -3.10
N ARG A 21 16.37 0.03 -4.28
CA ARG A 21 17.41 -0.48 -5.21
C ARG A 21 18.82 -0.35 -4.69
N LEU A 22 19.05 0.51 -3.70
CA LEU A 22 20.36 0.64 -3.03
C LEU A 22 20.56 -0.40 -1.93
N ASP A 23 19.51 -1.09 -1.49
CA ASP A 23 19.60 -2.19 -0.54
C ASP A 23 19.70 -3.51 -1.33
N PRO A 24 20.84 -4.23 -1.27
CA PRO A 24 21.02 -5.46 -2.05
C PRO A 24 19.98 -6.54 -1.71
N TYR A 25 19.53 -6.61 -0.46
CA TYR A 25 18.53 -7.57 -0.05
C TYR A 25 17.14 -7.24 -0.63
N ALA A 26 16.73 -5.98 -0.56
CA ALA A 26 15.48 -5.53 -1.16
C ALA A 26 15.50 -5.68 -2.69
N LEU A 27 16.64 -5.38 -3.32
CA LEU A 27 16.80 -5.52 -4.77
C LEU A 27 16.58 -6.97 -5.23
N ASP A 28 17.05 -7.95 -4.45
CA ASP A 28 16.97 -9.38 -4.77
C ASP A 28 15.61 -10.01 -4.41
N THR A 29 14.86 -9.41 -3.48
CA THR A 29 13.67 -10.07 -2.90
C THR A 29 12.36 -9.29 -3.07
N ALA A 30 12.42 -7.98 -3.30
CA ALA A 30 11.21 -7.17 -3.33
C ALA A 30 10.54 -7.16 -4.71
N HIS A 31 9.23 -7.39 -4.69
CA HIS A 31 8.35 -7.24 -5.84
C HIS A 31 7.29 -6.19 -5.49
N ILE A 32 6.95 -5.34 -6.43
CA ILE A 32 6.01 -4.24 -6.22
C ILE A 32 4.88 -4.33 -7.25
N SER A 33 3.64 -4.19 -6.78
CA SER A 33 2.44 -4.00 -7.59
C SER A 33 1.77 -2.68 -7.22
N ILE A 34 1.18 -2.00 -8.18
CA ILE A 34 0.47 -0.73 -7.96
C ILE A 34 -0.92 -0.81 -8.56
N ILE A 35 -1.93 -0.59 -7.73
CA ILE A 35 -3.33 -0.46 -8.12
C ILE A 35 -3.76 0.99 -7.91
N THR A 36 -4.27 1.61 -8.95
CA THR A 36 -4.91 2.92 -8.86
C THR A 36 -6.42 2.77 -8.89
N TYR A 37 -7.11 3.66 -8.17
CA TYR A 37 -8.56 3.63 -8.09
C TYR A 37 -9.16 5.03 -7.95
N ASP A 38 -10.23 5.22 -8.69
CA ASP A 38 -11.15 6.35 -8.65
C ASP A 38 -12.56 5.84 -9.02
N ARG A 39 -13.12 6.28 -10.14
CA ARG A 39 -14.29 5.67 -10.80
C ARG A 39 -13.95 4.35 -11.48
N THR A 40 -12.69 4.18 -11.84
CA THR A 40 -12.13 2.97 -12.45
C THR A 40 -11.03 2.40 -11.58
N VAL A 41 -10.93 1.09 -11.54
CA VAL A 41 -9.86 0.40 -10.82
C VAL A 41 -8.94 -0.24 -11.83
N ARG A 42 -7.63 -0.04 -11.67
CA ARG A 42 -6.62 -0.55 -12.60
C ARG A 42 -5.37 -0.99 -11.86
N GLN A 43 -4.87 -2.17 -12.18
CA GLN A 43 -3.48 -2.51 -11.87
C GLN A 43 -2.60 -1.82 -12.92
N VAL A 44 -1.95 -0.73 -12.52
CA VAL A 44 -1.06 0.04 -13.41
C VAL A 44 0.36 -0.53 -13.43
N LEU A 45 0.73 -1.30 -12.42
CA LEU A 45 1.97 -2.07 -12.34
C LEU A 45 1.63 -3.47 -11.84
N PRO A 46 1.75 -4.53 -12.66
CA PRO A 46 1.69 -5.92 -12.20
C PRO A 46 2.77 -6.21 -11.16
N LEU A 47 2.64 -7.29 -10.40
CA LEU A 47 3.66 -7.67 -9.42
C LEU A 47 5.01 -7.89 -10.14
N THR A 48 5.89 -6.93 -9.99
CA THR A 48 7.13 -6.81 -10.76
C THR A 48 8.32 -6.79 -9.83
N ASP A 49 9.34 -7.55 -10.17
CA ASP A 49 10.66 -7.55 -9.57
C ASP A 49 11.25 -6.13 -9.53
N LEU A 50 11.81 -5.75 -8.39
CA LEU A 50 12.34 -4.40 -8.17
C LEU A 50 13.46 -4.03 -9.14
N GLU A 51 14.27 -5.00 -9.60
CA GLU A 51 15.33 -4.77 -10.57
C GLU A 51 14.77 -4.33 -11.92
N GLN A 52 13.71 -4.99 -12.39
CA GLN A 52 13.10 -4.77 -13.70
C GLN A 52 12.01 -3.70 -13.69
N LEU A 53 11.57 -3.26 -12.50
CA LEU A 53 10.45 -2.35 -12.34
C LEU A 53 10.70 -1.02 -13.06
N GLN A 54 9.77 -0.62 -13.89
CA GLN A 54 9.65 0.73 -14.43
C GLN A 54 8.37 1.35 -13.92
N LEU A 55 8.51 2.46 -13.17
CA LEU A 55 7.34 3.13 -12.60
C LEU A 55 6.46 3.67 -13.74
N PRO A 56 5.20 3.23 -13.84
CA PRO A 56 4.29 3.74 -14.85
C PRO A 56 3.90 5.20 -14.55
N ASP A 57 3.47 5.91 -15.56
CA ASP A 57 2.81 7.19 -15.32
C ASP A 57 1.43 6.95 -14.67
N ILE A 58 1.18 7.68 -13.58
CA ILE A 58 -0.06 7.58 -12.83
C ILE A 58 -0.92 8.79 -13.16
N ASP A 59 -1.89 8.58 -14.02
CA ASP A 59 -2.88 9.60 -14.35
C ASP A 59 -3.87 9.81 -13.20
N CYS A 60 -4.17 11.07 -12.91
CA CYS A 60 -5.20 11.45 -11.96
C CYS A 60 -6.35 12.13 -12.70
N PRO A 61 -7.49 11.46 -12.87
CA PRO A 61 -8.64 12.02 -13.56
C PRO A 61 -9.29 13.16 -12.77
N GLU A 62 -10.28 13.80 -13.37
CA GLU A 62 -11.13 14.77 -12.67
C GLU A 62 -11.86 14.12 -11.50
N SER A 63 -12.29 14.94 -10.51
CA SER A 63 -12.93 14.45 -9.29
C SER A 63 -14.06 13.46 -9.59
N GLY A 64 -14.10 12.38 -8.83
CA GLY A 64 -15.07 11.30 -9.00
C GLY A 64 -15.28 10.51 -7.71
N PRO A 65 -16.03 9.41 -7.79
CA PRO A 65 -16.17 8.49 -6.67
C PRO A 65 -14.84 7.81 -6.34
N THR A 66 -14.73 7.31 -5.12
CA THR A 66 -13.57 6.57 -4.61
C THR A 66 -13.97 5.10 -4.46
N PHE A 67 -13.75 4.29 -5.49
CA PHE A 67 -14.13 2.86 -5.48
C PHE A 67 -13.03 2.02 -4.84
N LEU A 68 -12.82 2.24 -3.54
CA LEU A 68 -11.84 1.49 -2.74
C LEU A 68 -12.26 0.03 -2.56
N GLY A 69 -13.55 -0.26 -2.42
CA GLY A 69 -14.05 -1.64 -2.34
C GLY A 69 -13.70 -2.45 -3.58
N ALA A 70 -13.96 -1.90 -4.75
CA ALA A 70 -13.58 -2.55 -6.02
C ALA A 70 -12.05 -2.71 -6.16
N ALA A 71 -11.27 -1.77 -5.64
CA ALA A 71 -9.80 -1.90 -5.64
C ALA A 71 -9.32 -3.05 -4.75
N LEU A 72 -9.92 -3.21 -3.58
CA LEU A 72 -9.61 -4.33 -2.68
C LEU A 72 -10.08 -5.68 -3.25
N GLN A 73 -11.21 -5.71 -3.98
CA GLN A 73 -11.62 -6.93 -4.69
C GLN A 73 -10.61 -7.32 -5.77
N LEU A 74 -10.21 -6.36 -6.62
CA LEU A 74 -9.16 -6.59 -7.62
C LEU A 74 -7.86 -7.07 -6.95
N LEU A 75 -7.48 -6.48 -5.81
CA LEU A 75 -6.31 -6.92 -5.06
C LEU A 75 -6.44 -8.39 -4.62
N CYS A 76 -7.63 -8.81 -4.16
CA CYS A 76 -7.86 -10.22 -3.80
C CYS A 76 -7.65 -11.16 -4.99
N ASP A 77 -8.20 -10.80 -6.15
CA ASP A 77 -8.08 -11.60 -7.38
C ASP A 77 -6.60 -11.69 -7.83
N LEU A 78 -5.88 -10.58 -7.77
CA LEU A 78 -4.46 -10.52 -8.10
C LEU A 78 -3.59 -11.27 -7.08
N TYR A 79 -3.92 -11.17 -5.79
CA TYR A 79 -3.24 -11.95 -4.75
C TYR A 79 -3.31 -13.45 -5.06
N ASP A 80 -4.50 -13.95 -5.39
CA ASP A 80 -4.71 -15.38 -5.67
C ASP A 80 -4.03 -15.83 -6.98
N GLN A 81 -3.75 -14.91 -7.90
CA GLN A 81 -3.09 -15.20 -9.18
C GLN A 81 -1.58 -15.02 -9.13
N GLU A 82 -1.08 -14.01 -8.43
CA GLU A 82 0.31 -13.58 -8.50
C GLU A 82 1.15 -14.02 -7.28
N VAL A 83 0.53 -14.23 -6.09
CA VAL A 83 1.25 -14.63 -4.88
C VAL A 83 1.23 -16.15 -4.73
N ARG A 84 2.42 -16.75 -4.64
CA ARG A 84 2.56 -18.19 -4.43
C ARG A 84 2.46 -18.52 -2.95
N THR A 85 1.43 -19.25 -2.56
CA THR A 85 1.36 -19.83 -1.21
C THR A 85 2.28 -21.03 -1.09
N GLY A 86 3.02 -21.12 0.03
CA GLY A 86 3.89 -22.26 0.29
C GLY A 86 3.12 -23.56 0.50
N SER A 87 3.75 -24.67 0.19
CA SER A 87 3.25 -26.01 0.46
C SER A 87 4.31 -26.82 1.22
N SER A 88 4.00 -28.06 1.61
CA SER A 88 4.98 -28.99 2.23
C SER A 88 6.18 -29.29 1.32
N GLU A 89 6.05 -29.09 0.02
CA GLU A 89 7.07 -29.44 -0.97
C GLU A 89 7.73 -28.22 -1.62
N GLN A 90 7.12 -27.03 -1.51
CA GLN A 90 7.61 -25.82 -2.16
C GLN A 90 7.48 -24.60 -1.24
N LYS A 91 8.59 -23.86 -1.12
CA LYS A 91 8.60 -22.59 -0.41
C LYS A 91 7.73 -21.57 -1.16
N GLY A 92 6.81 -20.91 -0.44
CA GLY A 92 6.01 -19.82 -0.96
C GLY A 92 6.76 -18.49 -1.01
N ASP A 93 6.10 -17.50 -1.57
CA ASP A 93 6.56 -16.12 -1.54
C ASP A 93 6.46 -15.54 -0.12
N TRP A 94 7.13 -14.43 0.12
CA TRP A 94 6.96 -13.67 1.34
C TRP A 94 5.53 -13.14 1.44
N MET A 95 5.01 -13.09 2.67
CA MET A 95 3.69 -12.48 2.90
C MET A 95 3.70 -11.01 2.47
N PRO A 96 2.79 -10.60 1.59
CA PRO A 96 2.75 -9.22 1.09
C PRO A 96 2.54 -8.19 2.20
N LEU A 97 3.08 -6.99 1.97
CA LEU A 97 2.76 -5.76 2.69
C LEU A 97 1.76 -4.98 1.86
N LEU A 98 0.62 -4.62 2.45
CA LEU A 98 -0.39 -3.79 1.78
C LEU A 98 -0.34 -2.36 2.32
N PHE A 99 -0.15 -1.40 1.42
CA PHE A 99 -0.28 0.03 1.72
C PHE A 99 -1.46 0.62 0.96
N VAL A 100 -2.43 1.16 1.68
CA VAL A 100 -3.60 1.85 1.12
C VAL A 100 -3.46 3.34 1.37
N LEU A 101 -3.48 4.16 0.32
CA LEU A 101 -3.45 5.61 0.41
C LEU A 101 -4.72 6.20 -0.20
N THR A 102 -5.49 6.96 0.58
CA THR A 102 -6.75 7.58 0.13
C THR A 102 -6.87 9.02 0.62
N ASP A 103 -7.49 9.89 -0.18
CA ASP A 103 -7.84 11.26 0.20
C ASP A 103 -9.35 11.46 0.41
N GLY A 104 -10.12 10.37 0.39
CA GLY A 104 -11.56 10.40 0.53
C GLY A 104 -12.11 9.25 1.40
N LYS A 105 -13.41 9.07 1.30
CA LYS A 105 -14.10 7.92 1.85
C LYS A 105 -14.48 6.96 0.73
N PRO A 106 -14.59 5.64 1.00
CA PRO A 106 -15.14 4.70 0.03
C PRO A 106 -16.53 5.14 -0.44
N SER A 107 -16.76 5.15 -1.74
CA SER A 107 -18.08 5.47 -2.34
C SER A 107 -18.92 4.21 -2.56
N ASP A 108 -18.29 3.05 -2.59
CA ASP A 108 -18.85 1.72 -2.83
C ASP A 108 -18.91 0.89 -1.52
N LEU A 109 -19.54 1.44 -0.49
CA LEU A 109 -19.51 0.91 0.89
C LEU A 109 -19.86 -0.58 1.00
N LEU A 110 -20.88 -1.05 0.26
CA LEU A 110 -21.28 -2.47 0.30
C LEU A 110 -20.17 -3.37 -0.24
N VAL A 111 -19.59 -2.98 -1.37
CA VAL A 111 -18.46 -3.69 -1.99
C VAL A 111 -17.23 -3.62 -1.09
N TYR A 112 -17.00 -2.47 -0.47
CA TYR A 112 -15.91 -2.27 0.48
C TYR A 112 -16.02 -3.21 1.68
N ASP A 113 -17.18 -3.31 2.32
CA ASP A 113 -17.37 -4.17 3.48
C ASP A 113 -17.14 -5.66 3.11
N GLN A 114 -17.60 -6.09 1.94
CA GLN A 114 -17.33 -7.45 1.42
C GLN A 114 -15.84 -7.68 1.13
N ALA A 115 -15.18 -6.71 0.53
CA ALA A 115 -13.77 -6.81 0.18
C ALA A 115 -12.87 -6.82 1.42
N VAL A 116 -13.22 -6.07 2.48
CA VAL A 116 -12.51 -6.11 3.77
C VAL A 116 -12.52 -7.52 4.37
N GLU A 117 -13.68 -8.21 4.35
CA GLU A 117 -13.74 -9.59 4.84
C GLU A 117 -12.93 -10.55 3.95
N ALA A 118 -12.91 -10.34 2.65
CA ALA A 118 -12.10 -11.14 1.73
C ALA A 118 -10.59 -10.93 1.93
N ILE A 119 -10.14 -9.70 2.20
CA ILE A 119 -8.74 -9.38 2.51
C ILE A 119 -8.29 -10.08 3.80
N LYS A 120 -9.13 -10.09 4.85
CA LYS A 120 -8.81 -10.75 6.12
C LYS A 120 -8.60 -12.26 6.02
N GLN A 121 -9.08 -12.88 4.96
CA GLN A 121 -8.86 -14.31 4.70
C GLN A 121 -7.52 -14.61 4.02
N ARG A 122 -6.77 -13.60 3.62
CA ARG A 122 -5.49 -13.72 2.93
C ARG A 122 -4.34 -13.29 3.85
N PRO A 123 -3.24 -14.05 3.91
CA PRO A 123 -2.12 -13.70 4.77
C PRO A 123 -1.35 -12.49 4.21
N PHE A 124 -1.46 -11.37 4.89
CA PHE A 124 -0.59 -10.21 4.73
C PHE A 124 0.31 -10.10 5.96
N SER A 125 1.57 -9.73 5.77
CA SER A 125 2.47 -9.49 6.90
C SER A 125 2.08 -8.22 7.65
N ASN A 126 1.62 -7.20 6.93
CA ASN A 126 1.00 -6.00 7.48
C ASN A 126 0.05 -5.37 6.46
N ILE A 127 -1.01 -4.74 6.97
CA ILE A 127 -1.90 -3.89 6.20
C ILE A 127 -1.87 -2.50 6.83
N VAL A 128 -1.46 -1.52 6.07
CA VAL A 128 -1.35 -0.13 6.50
C VAL A 128 -2.27 0.74 5.66
N ALA A 129 -3.13 1.50 6.31
CA ALA A 129 -4.03 2.44 5.63
C ALA A 129 -3.69 3.88 6.01
N CYS A 130 -3.57 4.74 5.02
CA CYS A 130 -3.24 6.14 5.17
C CYS A 130 -4.34 7.04 4.63
N ALA A 131 -4.92 7.85 5.51
CA ALA A 131 -5.89 8.88 5.18
C ALA A 131 -5.16 10.21 4.97
N ALA A 132 -5.07 10.68 3.73
CA ALA A 132 -4.34 11.90 3.38
C ALA A 132 -5.27 13.10 3.19
N GLY A 133 -5.04 14.14 3.97
CA GLY A 133 -5.74 15.42 3.90
C GLY A 133 -7.13 15.44 4.57
N PRO A 134 -7.76 16.62 4.58
CA PRO A 134 -8.92 16.89 5.46
C PRO A 134 -10.23 16.20 5.05
N LYS A 135 -10.31 15.65 3.84
CA LYS A 135 -11.51 14.95 3.34
C LYS A 135 -11.46 13.45 3.58
N ALA A 136 -10.29 12.91 3.89
CA ALA A 136 -10.11 11.48 4.15
C ALA A 136 -10.79 11.10 5.48
N GLN A 137 -11.38 9.91 5.52
CA GLN A 137 -12.07 9.40 6.70
C GLN A 137 -11.37 8.13 7.20
N THR A 138 -11.03 8.12 8.47
CA THR A 138 -10.34 7.00 9.11
C THR A 138 -11.28 5.87 9.52
N ALA A 139 -12.53 6.17 9.86
CA ALA A 139 -13.48 5.16 10.34
C ALA A 139 -13.70 3.97 9.36
N PRO A 140 -13.84 4.15 8.04
CA PRO A 140 -13.85 3.03 7.12
C PRO A 140 -12.53 2.24 7.14
N LEU A 141 -11.38 2.92 7.19
CA LEU A 141 -10.06 2.29 7.16
C LEU A 141 -9.80 1.42 8.40
N LYS A 142 -10.35 1.79 9.56
CA LYS A 142 -10.29 0.97 10.78
C LYS A 142 -11.03 -0.37 10.66
N LYS A 143 -11.93 -0.54 9.70
CA LYS A 143 -12.50 -1.85 9.39
C LYS A 143 -11.51 -2.77 8.70
N LEU A 144 -10.59 -2.20 7.92
CA LEU A 144 -9.59 -2.94 7.15
C LEU A 144 -8.39 -3.33 8.02
N THR A 145 -7.91 -2.41 8.86
CA THR A 145 -6.71 -2.60 9.67
C THR A 145 -6.71 -1.70 10.91
N ASP A 146 -6.00 -2.13 11.95
CA ASP A 146 -5.71 -1.30 13.13
C ASP A 146 -4.58 -0.29 12.85
N HIS A 147 -3.76 -0.51 11.81
CA HIS A 147 -2.68 0.39 11.42
C HIS A 147 -3.17 1.49 10.49
N VAL A 148 -3.92 2.44 11.06
CA VAL A 148 -4.45 3.59 10.34
C VAL A 148 -3.66 4.84 10.70
N PHE A 149 -3.18 5.53 9.67
CA PHE A 149 -2.42 6.77 9.78
C PHE A 149 -3.15 7.93 9.12
N THR A 150 -2.91 9.15 9.60
CA THR A 150 -3.38 10.37 8.94
C THR A 150 -2.21 11.26 8.55
N LEU A 151 -2.32 11.86 7.38
CA LEU A 151 -1.45 12.94 6.94
C LEU A 151 -2.27 14.24 6.96
N ASP A 152 -1.87 15.18 7.81
CA ASP A 152 -2.60 16.46 7.97
C ASP A 152 -2.50 17.32 6.71
N THR A 153 -1.38 17.21 6.00
CA THR A 153 -1.13 17.90 4.73
C THR A 153 -0.85 16.91 3.61
N MET A 154 -1.10 17.34 2.38
CA MET A 154 -0.81 16.54 1.18
C MET A 154 0.33 17.17 0.36
N ASP A 155 1.28 17.79 1.05
CA ASP A 155 2.43 18.40 0.43
C ASP A 155 3.56 17.39 0.17
N ARG A 156 4.55 17.85 -0.61
CA ARG A 156 5.69 17.02 -0.99
C ARG A 156 6.54 16.54 0.19
N ALA A 157 6.68 17.35 1.24
CA ALA A 157 7.50 17.00 2.40
C ALA A 157 6.84 15.87 3.20
N THR A 158 5.53 15.95 3.40
CA THR A 158 4.73 14.95 4.11
C THR A 158 4.72 13.61 3.37
N PHE A 159 4.46 13.60 2.06
CA PHE A 159 4.53 12.36 1.29
C PHE A 159 5.93 11.78 1.22
N LYS A 160 6.96 12.58 1.09
CA LYS A 160 8.36 12.12 1.14
C LYS A 160 8.63 11.33 2.43
N ARG A 161 8.22 11.87 3.59
CA ARG A 161 8.40 11.19 4.89
C ARG A 161 7.59 9.90 4.99
N PHE A 162 6.36 9.93 4.49
CA PHE A 162 5.53 8.73 4.42
C PHE A 162 6.21 7.62 3.61
N PHE A 163 6.68 7.92 2.40
CA PHE A 163 7.36 6.93 1.56
C PHE A 163 8.73 6.49 2.11
N GLN A 164 9.45 7.35 2.81
CA GLN A 164 10.64 6.95 3.55
C GLN A 164 10.32 5.94 4.64
N TRP A 165 9.24 6.16 5.39
CA TRP A 165 8.78 5.22 6.40
C TRP A 165 8.31 3.90 5.76
N VAL A 166 7.60 3.92 4.63
CA VAL A 166 7.26 2.73 3.84
C VAL A 166 8.51 1.97 3.41
N THR A 167 9.54 2.69 2.93
CA THR A 167 10.84 2.08 2.55
C THR A 167 11.45 1.29 3.70
N ILE A 168 11.49 1.86 4.90
CA ILE A 168 12.01 1.20 6.11
C ILE A 168 11.21 -0.07 6.42
N ASN A 169 9.88 -0.01 6.29
CA ASN A 169 9.02 -1.18 6.51
C ASN A 169 9.34 -2.32 5.54
N VAL A 170 9.51 -2.01 4.25
CA VAL A 170 9.85 -3.00 3.23
C VAL A 170 11.22 -3.63 3.53
N GLN A 171 12.23 -2.82 3.86
CA GLN A 171 13.58 -3.29 4.18
C GLN A 171 13.62 -4.17 5.44
N GLN A 172 12.80 -3.87 6.45
CA GLN A 172 12.75 -4.65 7.69
C GLN A 172 11.90 -5.91 7.54
N GLY A 173 10.76 -5.84 6.86
CA GLY A 173 9.86 -6.96 6.62
C GLY A 173 10.56 -8.14 5.92
N GLY A 174 11.44 -7.86 4.98
CA GLY A 174 12.23 -8.88 4.30
C GLY A 174 13.31 -9.54 5.15
N ARG A 175 13.72 -8.93 6.26
CA ARG A 175 14.80 -9.44 7.12
C ARG A 175 14.31 -10.31 8.30
N THR A 176 13.03 -10.30 8.60
CA THR A 176 12.46 -11.03 9.74
C THR A 176 12.07 -12.45 9.33
N ILE A 177 13.05 -13.31 9.10
CA ILE A 177 12.85 -14.72 8.83
C ILE A 177 12.54 -15.42 10.15
N GLY A 178 11.32 -15.94 10.33
CA GLY A 178 11.00 -16.94 11.35
C GLY A 178 10.71 -16.42 12.76
N VAL A 179 10.39 -15.15 12.95
CA VAL A 179 9.94 -14.61 14.23
C VAL A 179 8.49 -14.15 14.10
N SER A 180 7.62 -14.85 14.82
CA SER A 180 6.22 -14.57 15.23
C SER A 180 5.38 -13.56 14.42
N GLU A 181 4.10 -13.86 14.35
CA GLU A 181 2.97 -13.23 13.68
C GLU A 181 2.75 -11.71 13.89
N ASP A 182 3.61 -11.02 14.62
CA ASP A 182 3.57 -9.59 14.89
C ASP A 182 4.91 -8.94 14.52
N THR A 183 5.10 -8.63 13.25
CA THR A 183 6.19 -7.73 12.87
C THR A 183 5.78 -6.31 13.26
N ALA A 184 6.22 -5.85 14.42
CA ALA A 184 5.94 -4.50 14.89
C ALA A 184 6.39 -3.46 13.84
N LEU A 185 5.48 -2.60 13.44
CA LEU A 185 5.80 -1.50 12.53
C LEU A 185 6.82 -0.56 13.19
N PRO A 186 7.82 -0.05 12.46
CA PRO A 186 8.71 0.96 12.98
C PRO A 186 7.91 2.21 13.39
N PRO A 187 8.39 2.97 14.39
CA PRO A 187 7.69 4.17 14.84
C PRO A 187 7.46 5.13 13.67
N ALA A 188 6.24 5.62 13.55
CA ALA A 188 5.89 6.58 12.51
C ALA A 188 6.62 7.92 12.79
N PRO A 189 7.06 8.65 11.76
CA PRO A 189 7.56 10.02 11.91
C PRO A 189 6.51 10.93 12.58
N GLY A 190 6.94 11.93 13.36
CA GLY A 190 6.07 12.74 14.20
C GLY A 190 4.98 13.56 13.48
N GLU A 191 4.97 13.58 12.16
CA GLU A 191 3.93 14.25 11.33
C GLU A 191 2.95 13.24 10.70
N ILE A 192 3.16 11.95 10.97
CA ILE A 192 2.25 10.87 10.61
C ILE A 192 1.55 10.47 11.91
N ASN A 193 0.29 10.84 12.04
CA ASN A 193 -0.46 10.56 13.25
C ASN A 193 -1.05 9.14 13.20
N ILE A 194 -0.80 8.35 14.23
CA ILE A 194 -1.45 7.05 14.41
C ILE A 194 -2.85 7.31 14.95
N VAL A 195 -3.85 6.72 14.33
CA VAL A 195 -5.24 6.78 14.78
C VAL A 195 -5.51 5.56 15.65
N LEU A 196 -5.52 5.76 16.95
CA LEU A 196 -5.88 4.74 17.96
C LEU A 196 -7.38 4.45 17.98
#